data_f76a95f2c5ad2ab53f7a879870b85b53
#
_entry.id   f76a95f2c5ad2ab53f7a879870b85b53
#
_cell.length_a   1.000
_cell.length_b   1.000
_cell.length_c   1.000
_cell.angle_alpha   90.00
_cell.angle_beta   90.00
_cell.angle_gamma   90.00
#
_symmetry.space_group_name_H-M   'P 1'
#
loop_
_entity.id
_entity.type
_entity.pdbx_description
1 polymer ?
#
loop_
_entity_poly.entity_id
_entity_poly.type
_entity_poly.pdbx_seq_one_letter_code
_entity_poly.pdbx_strand_id
1 'polypeptide(L)'
;MFSFFNILTDLQAVIAVHAARDRALSVLLVAVWGRIARMRTRLERLVALWRAGQLPKARAPTVRGAAGTQAGARPVFPSKVAWLTRMLGYEVAAFGGQLRHLLTDDECVAFLKAVPQAGRILRPLLRMLSIDPLPEVIRRVVPEAAPVAEMVGIGVPPVFRFSRA
;
A
#
# COMPACT_ATOMS: atom_id res chain seq x y z
N MET A 1 -8.01 16.73 15.42
CA MET A 1 -8.58 15.37 15.25
C MET A 1 -8.54 15.02 13.77
N PHE A 2 -7.65 14.13 13.34
CA PHE A 2 -7.50 13.76 11.92
C PHE A 2 -8.65 12.86 11.46
N SER A 3 -9.03 12.95 10.18
CA SER A 3 -10.06 12.11 9.58
C SER A 3 -9.74 11.80 8.12
N PHE A 4 -9.56 10.54 7.80
CA PHE A 4 -9.48 10.08 6.41
C PHE A 4 -10.84 10.08 5.72
N PHE A 5 -11.92 10.08 6.49
CA PHE A 5 -13.29 9.90 5.97
C PHE A 5 -13.66 10.95 4.94
N ASN A 6 -13.55 12.23 5.29
CA ASN A 6 -13.98 13.32 4.42
C ASN A 6 -13.17 13.33 3.12
N ILE A 7 -11.84 13.28 3.23
CA ILE A 7 -10.94 13.30 2.05
C ILE A 7 -11.25 12.13 1.10
N LEU A 8 -11.47 10.94 1.63
CA LEU A 8 -11.75 9.76 0.79
C LEU A 8 -13.17 9.77 0.24
N THR A 9 -14.13 10.35 0.96
CA THR A 9 -15.52 10.52 0.47
C THR A 9 -15.56 11.51 -0.68
N ASP A 10 -14.90 12.67 -0.52
CA ASP A 10 -14.84 13.70 -1.55
C ASP A 10 -14.09 13.22 -2.78
N LEU A 11 -12.97 12.50 -2.61
CA LEU A 11 -12.27 11.85 -3.71
C LEU A 11 -13.18 10.85 -4.45
N GLN A 12 -13.99 10.08 -3.72
CA GLN A 12 -14.95 9.16 -4.33
C GLN A 12 -16.04 9.91 -5.13
N ALA A 13 -16.51 11.06 -4.63
CA ALA A 13 -17.48 11.88 -5.34
C ALA A 13 -16.92 12.39 -6.68
N VAL A 14 -15.70 12.90 -6.69
CA VAL A 14 -15.02 13.35 -7.91
C VAL A 14 -14.83 12.20 -8.89
N ILE A 15 -14.39 11.02 -8.43
CA ILE A 15 -14.24 9.83 -9.28
C ILE A 15 -15.59 9.42 -9.90
N ALA A 16 -16.67 9.49 -9.13
CA ALA A 16 -18.00 9.15 -9.63
C ALA A 16 -18.46 10.11 -10.74
N VAL A 17 -18.19 11.41 -10.59
CA VAL A 17 -18.49 12.43 -11.63
C VAL A 17 -17.73 12.13 -12.93
N HIS A 18 -16.43 11.81 -12.83
CA HIS A 18 -15.62 11.45 -13.98
C HIS A 18 -16.08 10.14 -14.63
N ALA A 19 -16.46 9.13 -13.82
CA ALA A 19 -16.99 7.86 -14.33
C ALA A 19 -18.32 8.04 -15.10
N ALA A 20 -19.15 9.02 -14.69
CA ALA A 20 -20.40 9.33 -15.38
C ALA A 20 -20.17 10.08 -16.70
N ARG A 21 -19.09 10.88 -16.80
CA ARG A 21 -18.77 11.67 -18.00
C ARG A 21 -18.03 10.87 -19.06
N ASP A 22 -17.16 9.95 -18.67
CA ASP A 22 -16.31 9.18 -19.57
C ASP A 22 -16.69 7.69 -19.55
N ARG A 23 -17.39 7.27 -20.58
CA ARG A 23 -17.86 5.89 -20.74
C ARG A 23 -16.70 4.90 -20.93
N ALA A 24 -15.60 5.33 -21.54
CA ALA A 24 -14.45 4.46 -21.78
C ALA A 24 -13.70 4.15 -20.48
N LEU A 25 -13.66 5.12 -19.55
CA LEU A 25 -12.99 4.98 -18.26
C LEU A 25 -13.91 4.49 -17.14
N SER A 26 -15.24 4.44 -17.38
CA SER A 26 -16.22 4.17 -16.33
C SER A 26 -15.96 2.86 -15.59
N VAL A 27 -15.65 1.77 -16.29
CA VAL A 27 -15.38 0.45 -15.66
C VAL A 27 -14.17 0.52 -14.72
N LEU A 28 -13.09 1.16 -15.15
CA LEU A 28 -11.89 1.35 -14.34
C LEU A 28 -12.18 2.25 -13.13
N LEU A 29 -12.86 3.37 -13.35
CA LEU A 29 -13.15 4.35 -12.30
C LEU A 29 -14.12 3.79 -11.25
N VAL A 30 -15.12 3.01 -11.63
CA VAL A 30 -15.99 2.28 -10.69
C VAL A 30 -15.21 1.28 -9.87
N ALA A 31 -14.27 0.56 -10.48
CA ALA A 31 -13.39 -0.36 -9.74
C ALA A 31 -12.49 0.36 -8.74
N VAL A 32 -11.95 1.54 -9.11
CA VAL A 32 -11.16 2.42 -8.22
C VAL A 32 -12.04 2.93 -7.08
N TRP A 33 -13.22 3.44 -7.39
CA TRP A 33 -14.20 3.91 -6.42
C TRP A 33 -14.49 2.84 -5.36
N GLY A 34 -14.80 1.62 -5.80
CA GLY A 34 -15.04 0.49 -4.90
C GLY A 34 -13.81 0.08 -4.09
N ARG A 35 -12.60 0.25 -4.64
CA ARG A 35 -11.36 0.04 -3.90
C ARG A 35 -11.17 1.07 -2.80
N ILE A 36 -11.40 2.36 -3.08
CA ILE A 36 -11.30 3.45 -2.11
C ILE A 36 -12.36 3.29 -1.01
N ALA A 37 -13.59 2.90 -1.35
CA ALA A 37 -14.63 2.60 -0.36
C ALA A 37 -14.17 1.56 0.66
N ARG A 38 -13.62 0.44 0.18
CA ARG A 38 -13.09 -0.61 1.06
C ARG A 38 -11.89 -0.13 1.91
N MET A 39 -11.03 0.72 1.35
CA MET A 39 -9.93 1.33 2.11
C MET A 39 -10.46 2.23 3.20
N ARG A 40 -11.42 3.11 2.89
CA ARG A 40 -12.07 4.00 3.84
C ARG A 40 -12.64 3.24 5.03
N THR A 41 -13.53 2.27 4.78
CA THR A 41 -14.16 1.48 5.86
C THR A 41 -13.13 0.76 6.73
N ARG A 42 -12.04 0.26 6.14
CA ARG A 42 -10.98 -0.39 6.91
C ARG A 42 -10.19 0.60 7.76
N LEU A 43 -9.87 1.78 7.23
CA LEU A 43 -9.16 2.82 7.98
C LEU A 43 -10.01 3.34 9.12
N GLU A 44 -11.29 3.61 8.90
CA GLU A 44 -12.23 4.04 9.95
C GLU A 44 -12.27 3.04 11.10
N ARG A 45 -12.41 1.75 10.78
CA ARG A 45 -12.39 0.70 11.79
C ARG A 45 -11.07 0.68 12.57
N LEU A 46 -9.92 0.85 11.90
CA LEU A 46 -8.62 0.85 12.57
C LEU A 46 -8.46 2.09 13.47
N VAL A 47 -8.91 3.26 13.03
CA VAL A 47 -8.92 4.49 13.83
C VAL A 47 -9.82 4.34 15.06
N ALA A 48 -11.02 3.77 14.89
CA ALA A 48 -11.94 3.53 16.01
C ALA A 48 -11.32 2.57 17.05
N LEU A 49 -10.71 1.49 16.62
CA LEU A 49 -10.03 0.54 17.51
C LEU A 49 -8.84 1.20 18.23
N TRP A 50 -8.04 1.98 17.51
CA TRP A 50 -6.90 2.69 18.10
C TRP A 50 -7.34 3.70 19.16
N ARG A 51 -8.41 4.48 18.90
CA ARG A 51 -8.97 5.42 19.86
C ARG A 51 -9.57 4.74 21.09
N ALA A 52 -10.12 3.54 20.91
CA ALA A 52 -10.61 2.70 22.01
C ALA A 52 -9.47 1.99 22.79
N GLY A 53 -8.20 2.24 22.45
CA GLY A 53 -7.05 1.55 23.06
C GLY A 53 -6.92 0.07 22.67
N GLN A 54 -7.72 -0.41 21.73
CA GLN A 54 -7.74 -1.78 21.28
C GLN A 54 -6.86 -1.92 20.03
N LEU A 55 -5.59 -2.26 20.22
CA LEU A 55 -4.71 -2.50 19.08
C LEU A 55 -5.06 -3.84 18.41
N PRO A 56 -5.30 -3.86 17.09
CA PRO A 56 -5.54 -5.10 16.38
C PRO A 56 -4.30 -5.99 16.47
N LYS A 57 -4.45 -7.20 17.03
CA LYS A 57 -3.38 -8.20 17.05
C LYS A 57 -2.85 -8.42 15.65
N ALA A 58 -1.53 -8.37 15.48
CA ALA A 58 -0.89 -8.72 14.23
C ALA A 58 -1.30 -10.16 13.88
N ARG A 59 -2.10 -10.31 12.83
CA ARG A 59 -2.51 -11.64 12.36
C ARG A 59 -1.26 -12.33 11.84
N ALA A 60 -0.94 -13.48 12.41
CA ALA A 60 0.14 -14.34 11.92
C ALA A 60 -0.04 -14.54 10.40
N PRO A 61 1.06 -14.59 9.60
CA PRO A 61 0.97 -14.84 8.19
C PRO A 61 0.29 -16.19 7.97
N THR A 62 -0.99 -16.17 7.64
CA THR A 62 -1.70 -17.38 7.24
C THR A 62 -1.07 -17.81 5.93
N VAL A 63 -0.43 -18.97 5.91
CA VAL A 63 -0.04 -19.63 4.67
C VAL A 63 -1.31 -19.67 3.81
N ARG A 64 -1.31 -18.91 2.73
CA ARG A 64 -2.39 -18.96 1.75
C ARG A 64 -2.37 -20.36 1.16
N GLY A 65 -3.14 -21.26 1.76
CA GLY A 65 -3.54 -22.47 1.07
C GLY A 65 -4.12 -22.03 -0.29
N ALA A 66 -3.80 -22.77 -1.34
CA ALA A 66 -4.28 -22.56 -2.69
C ALA A 66 -5.82 -22.68 -2.71
N ALA A 67 -6.49 -21.70 -2.12
CA ALA A 67 -7.94 -21.59 -2.12
C ALA A 67 -8.35 -21.10 -3.50
N GLY A 68 -9.12 -21.93 -4.13
CA GLY A 68 -9.69 -21.90 -5.47
C GLY A 68 -9.82 -20.52 -6.10
N THR A 69 -9.27 -20.44 -7.26
CA THR A 69 -9.32 -19.34 -8.21
C THR A 69 -10.75 -19.19 -8.72
N GLN A 70 -11.62 -18.52 -7.98
CA GLN A 70 -12.71 -17.81 -8.65
C GLN A 70 -12.09 -16.55 -9.28
N ALA A 71 -11.46 -16.76 -10.40
CA ALA A 71 -10.92 -15.72 -11.25
C ALA A 71 -12.04 -15.06 -12.06
N GLY A 72 -12.92 -14.33 -11.38
CA GLY A 72 -13.55 -13.19 -12.02
C GLY A 72 -12.42 -12.24 -12.41
N ALA A 73 -12.34 -11.83 -13.68
CA ALA A 73 -11.29 -10.96 -14.19
C ALA A 73 -11.13 -9.74 -13.28
N ARG A 74 -10.08 -9.75 -12.45
CA ARG A 74 -9.81 -8.63 -11.55
C ARG A 74 -9.39 -7.45 -12.40
N PRO A 75 -9.99 -6.27 -12.21
CA PRO A 75 -9.59 -5.10 -12.97
C PRO A 75 -8.10 -4.85 -12.77
N VAL A 76 -7.36 -4.79 -13.88
CA VAL A 76 -5.94 -4.49 -13.88
C VAL A 76 -5.78 -2.98 -13.72
N PHE A 77 -5.26 -2.55 -12.58
CA PHE A 77 -4.99 -1.14 -12.34
C PHE A 77 -3.62 -0.75 -12.93
N PRO A 78 -3.50 0.47 -13.49
CA PRO A 78 -2.21 0.97 -13.94
C PRO A 78 -1.19 0.95 -12.81
N SER A 79 0.03 0.47 -13.08
CA SER A 79 1.11 0.37 -12.10
C SER A 79 1.94 1.66 -11.95
N LYS A 80 1.81 2.59 -12.90
CA LYS A 80 2.56 3.86 -12.90
C LYS A 80 2.19 4.71 -11.68
N VAL A 81 3.20 5.40 -11.13
CA VAL A 81 2.97 6.38 -10.06
C VAL A 81 2.15 7.55 -10.60
N ALA A 82 1.29 8.13 -9.78
CA ALA A 82 0.44 9.28 -10.14
C ALA A 82 -0.53 9.04 -11.31
N TRP A 83 -0.86 7.79 -11.62
CA TRP A 83 -1.70 7.51 -12.78
C TRP A 83 -3.11 8.09 -12.66
N LEU A 84 -3.68 8.10 -11.44
CA LEU A 84 -5.02 8.64 -11.21
C LEU A 84 -5.04 10.16 -11.37
N THR A 85 -4.04 10.84 -10.83
CA THR A 85 -3.84 12.28 -10.98
C THR A 85 -3.62 12.68 -12.44
N ARG A 86 -2.84 11.90 -13.18
CA ARG A 86 -2.62 12.15 -14.62
C ARG A 86 -3.87 11.93 -15.46
N MET A 87 -4.73 11.00 -15.05
CA MET A 87 -5.96 10.67 -15.76
C MET A 87 -7.08 11.67 -15.48
N LEU A 88 -7.24 12.10 -14.23
CA LEU A 88 -8.36 12.93 -13.78
C LEU A 88 -7.99 14.40 -13.54
N GLY A 89 -6.69 14.73 -13.58
CA GLY A 89 -6.22 16.11 -13.55
C GLY A 89 -6.15 16.73 -12.15
N TYR A 90 -6.27 18.06 -12.12
CA TYR A 90 -6.02 18.91 -10.96
C TYR A 90 -6.95 18.62 -9.76
N GLU A 91 -8.22 18.34 -10.02
CA GLU A 91 -9.20 18.06 -8.95
C GLU A 91 -8.74 16.92 -8.05
N VAL A 92 -8.19 15.86 -8.63
CA VAL A 92 -7.68 14.70 -7.90
C VAL A 92 -6.31 14.99 -7.25
N ALA A 93 -5.50 15.85 -7.85
CA ALA A 93 -4.21 16.26 -7.27
C ALA A 93 -4.38 16.98 -5.91
N ALA A 94 -5.45 17.77 -5.76
CA ALA A 94 -5.75 18.47 -4.50
C ALA A 94 -5.90 17.50 -3.32
N PHE A 95 -6.52 16.34 -3.53
CA PHE A 95 -6.64 15.30 -2.48
C PHE A 95 -5.30 14.69 -2.10
N GLY A 96 -4.35 14.63 -3.03
CA GLY A 96 -2.96 14.27 -2.72
C GLY A 96 -2.33 15.24 -1.73
N GLY A 97 -2.51 16.56 -1.94
CA GLY A 97 -2.05 17.60 -1.02
C GLY A 97 -2.70 17.49 0.36
N GLN A 98 -4.02 17.31 0.42
CA GLN A 98 -4.76 17.15 1.66
C GLN A 98 -4.31 15.90 2.45
N LEU A 99 -4.14 14.77 1.77
CA LEU A 99 -3.63 13.56 2.41
C LEU A 99 -2.18 13.73 2.90
N ARG A 100 -1.34 14.42 2.12
CA ARG A 100 0.04 14.71 2.56
C ARG A 100 0.03 15.54 3.83
N HIS A 101 -0.78 16.59 3.89
CA HIS A 101 -0.92 17.42 5.09
C HIS A 101 -1.45 16.60 6.28
N LEU A 102 -2.48 15.77 6.07
CA LEU A 102 -3.01 14.89 7.12
C LEU A 102 -1.95 13.92 7.67
N LEU A 103 -1.05 13.44 6.81
CA LEU A 103 0.03 12.53 7.21
C LEU A 103 1.17 13.21 7.97
N THR A 104 1.19 14.55 8.05
CA THR A 104 2.11 15.32 8.90
C THR A 104 1.50 15.66 10.28
N ASP A 105 0.21 15.41 10.47
CA ASP A 105 -0.46 15.60 11.76
C ASP A 105 0.08 14.62 12.80
N ASP A 106 0.43 15.13 13.99
CA ASP A 106 1.07 14.33 15.06
C ASP A 106 0.18 13.16 15.52
N GLU A 107 -1.14 13.38 15.62
CA GLU A 107 -2.11 12.35 15.98
C GLU A 107 -2.15 11.24 14.90
N CYS A 108 -2.11 11.64 13.62
CA CYS A 108 -2.07 10.72 12.51
C CYS A 108 -0.76 9.92 12.47
N VAL A 109 0.37 10.55 12.72
CA VAL A 109 1.68 9.90 12.81
C VAL A 109 1.71 8.90 13.96
N ALA A 110 1.18 9.26 15.14
CA ALA A 110 1.07 8.36 16.28
C ALA A 110 0.20 7.12 15.96
N PHE A 111 -0.95 7.34 15.30
CA PHE A 111 -1.80 6.26 14.81
C PHE A 111 -1.08 5.32 13.84
N LEU A 112 -0.37 5.86 12.86
CA LEU A 112 0.34 5.06 11.84
C LEU A 112 1.50 4.24 12.44
N LYS A 113 2.17 4.78 13.45
CA LYS A 113 3.21 4.05 14.22
C LYS A 113 2.58 2.91 15.02
N ALA A 114 1.46 3.15 15.68
CA ALA A 114 0.76 2.14 16.48
C ALA A 114 0.09 1.06 15.63
N VAL A 115 -0.37 1.42 14.40
CA VAL A 115 -1.14 0.53 13.52
C VAL A 115 -0.48 0.43 12.13
N PRO A 116 0.60 -0.36 11.97
CA PRO A 116 1.30 -0.48 10.67
C PRO A 116 0.43 -1.01 9.52
N GLN A 117 -0.70 -1.64 9.86
CA GLN A 117 -1.69 -2.12 8.89
C GLN A 117 -2.32 -0.95 8.11
N ALA A 118 -2.54 0.21 8.75
CA ALA A 118 -3.09 1.40 8.12
C ALA A 118 -2.14 1.92 7.01
N GLY A 119 -0.84 1.95 7.26
CA GLY A 119 0.16 2.30 6.26
C GLY A 119 0.15 1.37 5.04
N ARG A 120 -0.09 0.06 5.23
CA ARG A 120 -0.23 -0.90 4.12
C ARG A 120 -1.47 -0.63 3.27
N ILE A 121 -2.56 -0.15 3.88
CA ILE A 121 -3.80 0.21 3.19
C ILE A 121 -3.60 1.50 2.40
N LEU A 122 -2.92 2.50 2.96
CA LEU A 122 -2.71 3.81 2.36
C LEU A 122 -1.72 3.81 1.19
N ARG A 123 -0.67 2.98 1.22
CA ARG A 123 0.38 2.96 0.18
C ARG A 123 -0.13 2.96 -1.26
N PRO A 124 -1.08 2.08 -1.67
CA PRO A 124 -1.57 2.08 -3.05
C PRO A 124 -2.26 3.39 -3.42
N LEU A 125 -3.00 3.98 -2.47
CA LEU A 125 -3.69 5.25 -2.67
C LEU A 125 -2.70 6.40 -2.87
N LEU A 126 -1.69 6.50 -2.00
CA LEU A 126 -0.66 7.54 -2.07
C LEU A 126 0.12 7.48 -3.38
N ARG A 127 0.43 6.27 -3.86
CA ARG A 127 1.05 6.08 -5.19
C ARG A 127 0.15 6.50 -6.34
N MET A 128 -1.15 6.24 -6.26
CA MET A 128 -2.11 6.69 -7.29
C MET A 128 -2.23 8.21 -7.35
N LEU A 129 -2.07 8.90 -6.19
CA LEU A 129 -2.22 10.35 -6.05
C LEU A 129 -0.90 11.13 -6.15
N SER A 130 0.21 10.49 -6.54
CA SER A 130 1.52 11.18 -6.69
C SER A 130 2.16 11.65 -5.38
N ILE A 131 1.91 10.95 -4.27
CA ILE A 131 2.63 11.25 -3.03
C ILE A 131 3.92 10.41 -3.02
N ASP A 132 4.98 11.00 -3.54
CA ASP A 132 6.32 10.42 -3.55
C ASP A 132 7.35 11.53 -3.20
N PRO A 133 8.27 11.32 -2.25
CA PRO A 133 8.48 10.10 -1.49
C PRO A 133 7.37 9.83 -0.46
N LEU A 134 7.10 8.53 -0.22
CA LEU A 134 6.17 8.13 0.84
C LEU A 134 6.70 8.59 2.20
N PRO A 135 5.83 9.11 3.10
CA PRO A 135 6.22 9.41 4.47
C PRO A 135 6.93 8.23 5.12
N GLU A 136 7.95 8.49 5.91
CA GLU A 136 8.82 7.47 6.53
C GLU A 136 8.01 6.43 7.31
N VAL A 137 6.98 6.87 8.03
CA VAL A 137 6.07 6.01 8.80
C VAL A 137 5.34 4.98 7.93
N ILE A 138 5.15 5.28 6.64
CA ILE A 138 4.46 4.41 5.67
C ILE A 138 5.46 3.62 4.82
N ARG A 139 6.73 4.04 4.80
CA ARG A 139 7.77 3.38 4.04
C ARG A 139 7.91 1.91 4.47
N ARG A 140 8.09 1.02 3.52
CA ARG A 140 8.36 -0.38 3.83
C ARG A 140 9.78 -0.45 4.41
N VAL A 141 9.92 -0.83 5.66
CA VAL A 141 11.23 -1.24 6.20
C VAL A 141 11.61 -2.50 5.42
N VAL A 142 12.55 -2.36 4.49
CA VAL A 142 13.24 -3.51 3.92
C VAL A 142 14.19 -3.94 5.04
N PRO A 143 14.05 -5.15 5.61
CA PRO A 143 15.07 -5.63 6.54
C PRO A 143 16.38 -5.58 5.78
N GLU A 144 17.35 -4.86 6.31
CA GLU A 144 18.72 -4.86 5.82
C GLU A 144 19.14 -6.31 5.74
N ALA A 145 19.48 -6.77 4.53
CA ALA A 145 19.92 -8.15 4.35
C ALA A 145 21.07 -8.35 5.34
N ALA A 146 20.91 -9.31 6.25
CA ALA A 146 21.97 -9.67 7.17
C ALA A 146 23.28 -9.81 6.37
N PRO A 147 24.39 -9.22 6.82
CA PRO A 147 25.65 -9.31 6.10
C PRO A 147 25.90 -10.80 5.85
N VAL A 148 26.07 -11.14 4.57
CA VAL A 148 26.46 -12.49 4.16
C VAL A 148 27.75 -12.74 4.91
N ALA A 149 27.69 -13.60 5.94
CA ALA A 149 28.88 -14.04 6.64
C ALA A 149 29.80 -14.61 5.58
N GLU A 150 30.90 -13.92 5.35
CA GLU A 150 31.99 -14.29 4.48
C GLU A 150 32.46 -15.69 4.94
N MET A 151 32.04 -16.71 4.21
CA MET A 151 32.55 -18.05 4.43
C MET A 151 34.03 -18.07 4.00
N VAL A 152 34.86 -17.67 4.95
CA VAL A 152 36.30 -17.90 4.88
C VAL A 152 36.56 -19.40 4.86
N GLY A 153 37.14 -19.85 3.78
CA GLY A 153 38.07 -20.95 3.74
C GLY A 153 37.53 -22.35 4.02
N ILE A 154 37.07 -23.03 2.98
CA ILE A 154 37.13 -24.49 2.99
C ILE A 154 38.26 -24.89 2.03
N GLY A 155 39.25 -25.51 2.64
CA GLY A 155 40.50 -25.93 2.01
C GLY A 155 40.32 -26.81 0.81
N VAL A 156 41.21 -26.63 -0.16
CA VAL A 156 41.39 -27.43 -1.33
C VAL A 156 41.74 -28.88 -0.89
N PRO A 157 40.96 -29.90 -1.35
CA PRO A 157 41.35 -31.30 -1.09
C PRO A 157 42.60 -31.68 -1.89
N PRO A 158 43.49 -32.54 -1.34
CA PRO A 158 44.73 -32.91 -2.01
C PRO A 158 44.44 -33.76 -3.27
N VAL A 159 45.11 -33.40 -4.35
CA VAL A 159 45.08 -34.11 -5.63
C VAL A 159 45.78 -35.44 -5.46
N PHE A 160 45.05 -36.53 -5.50
CA PHE A 160 45.63 -37.89 -5.63
C PHE A 160 46.24 -38.06 -7.02
N ARG A 161 47.61 -38.12 -7.07
CA ARG A 161 48.33 -38.57 -8.26
C ARG A 161 48.23 -40.08 -8.35
N PHE A 162 47.53 -40.60 -9.36
CA PHE A 162 47.68 -42.00 -9.77
C PHE A 162 48.96 -42.14 -10.57
N SER A 163 49.94 -42.89 -10.01
CA SER A 163 51.10 -43.40 -10.75
C SER A 163 50.68 -44.61 -11.53
N ARG A 164 50.91 -44.60 -12.85
CA ARG A 164 50.83 -45.77 -13.71
C ARG A 164 52.16 -46.53 -13.60
N ALA A 165 52.10 -47.80 -13.23
CA ALA A 165 53.08 -48.82 -13.57
C ALA A 165 52.44 -49.71 -14.65
#